data_6022a8270de1bd5f09332dba4db73dc0
#
_entry.id   6022a8270de1bd5f09332dba4db73dc0
#
_cell.length_a   1.000
_cell.length_b   1.000
_cell.length_c   1.000
_cell.angle_alpha   90.00
_cell.angle_beta   90.00
_cell.angle_gamma   90.00
#
_symmetry.space_group_name_H-M   'P 1'
#
loop_
_entity.id
_entity.type
_entity.pdbx_description
1 polymer ?
#
loop_
_entity_poly.entity_id
_entity_poly.type
_entity_poly.pdbx_seq_one_letter_code
_entity_poly.pdbx_strand_id
1 'polypeptide(L)'
;MDSGVLLEGLLAPWSASRALLILSRRKVFKIILAEYVQGEVEDNLLELLAPNPRLANETINAYSTLLRLLEPEFIPLPTKQEVDRHCHLIRHQADVPVLVSAMKAATDWLLTTNTRHFTKQVALRTQLKIVTPQEFMTSIRVLG
;
A
#
# COMPACT_ATOMS: atom_id res chain seq x y z
N MET A 1 1.55 3.24 -0.83
CA MET A 1 0.41 2.56 -0.16
C MET A 1 0.83 1.19 0.31
N ASP A 2 0.18 0.71 1.35
CA ASP A 2 0.38 -0.59 1.99
C ASP A 2 -0.35 -1.71 1.24
N SER A 3 0.07 -2.97 1.45
CA SER A 3 -0.51 -4.16 0.80
C SER A 3 -2.00 -4.33 1.06
N GLY A 4 -2.47 -4.05 2.27
CA GLY A 4 -3.88 -4.11 2.62
C GLY A 4 -4.77 -3.21 1.76
N VAL A 5 -4.29 -2.03 1.39
CA VAL A 5 -5.03 -1.10 0.51
C VAL A 5 -5.18 -1.68 -0.91
N LEU A 6 -4.10 -2.27 -1.45
CA LEU A 6 -4.15 -2.90 -2.77
C LEU A 6 -5.06 -4.12 -2.78
N LEU A 7 -4.93 -5.01 -1.77
CA LEU A 7 -5.76 -6.20 -1.65
C LEU A 7 -7.25 -5.85 -1.50
N GLU A 8 -7.56 -4.91 -0.61
CA GLU A 8 -8.95 -4.44 -0.45
C GLU A 8 -9.49 -3.83 -1.73
N GLY A 9 -8.70 -2.99 -2.40
CA GLY A 9 -9.08 -2.37 -3.66
C GLY A 9 -9.29 -3.37 -4.80
N LEU A 10 -8.53 -4.48 -4.80
CA LEU A 10 -8.68 -5.56 -5.78
C LEU A 10 -9.90 -6.45 -5.49
N LEU A 11 -10.10 -6.81 -4.23
CA LEU A 11 -11.06 -7.84 -3.81
C LEU A 11 -12.42 -7.29 -3.35
N ALA A 12 -12.49 -6.04 -2.91
CA ALA A 12 -13.69 -5.41 -2.38
C ALA A 12 -14.18 -4.25 -3.27
N PRO A 13 -15.14 -4.50 -4.20
CA PRO A 13 -15.59 -3.51 -5.19
C PRO A 13 -16.13 -2.21 -4.60
N TRP A 14 -16.71 -2.25 -3.41
CA TRP A 14 -17.37 -1.11 -2.76
C TRP A 14 -16.50 -0.44 -1.68
N SER A 15 -15.21 -0.75 -1.64
CA SER A 15 -14.29 -0.18 -0.67
C SER A 15 -13.80 1.22 -1.05
N ALA A 16 -13.38 2.00 -0.06
CA ALA A 16 -12.68 3.26 -0.28
C ALA A 16 -11.35 3.04 -1.01
N SER A 17 -10.68 1.91 -0.76
CA SER A 17 -9.47 1.50 -1.46
C SER A 17 -9.74 1.34 -2.97
N ARG A 18 -10.84 0.71 -3.36
CA ARG A 18 -11.21 0.60 -4.77
C ARG A 18 -11.48 1.96 -5.41
N ALA A 19 -12.24 2.83 -4.72
CA ALA A 19 -12.50 4.19 -5.20
C ALA A 19 -11.21 4.98 -5.41
N LEU A 20 -10.26 4.85 -4.49
CA LEU A 20 -8.93 5.46 -4.57
C LEU A 20 -8.16 4.98 -5.80
N LEU A 21 -8.13 3.67 -6.06
CA LEU A 21 -7.47 3.10 -7.23
C LEU A 21 -8.10 3.60 -8.55
N ILE A 22 -9.41 3.74 -8.59
CA ILE A 22 -10.12 4.30 -9.75
C ILE A 22 -9.75 5.77 -9.97
N LEU A 23 -9.69 6.57 -8.91
CA LEU A 23 -9.33 7.99 -9.00
C LEU A 23 -7.88 8.21 -9.43
N SER A 24 -6.97 7.34 -9.03
CA SER A 24 -5.56 7.45 -9.45
C SER A 24 -5.39 7.33 -10.96
N ARG A 25 -6.25 6.54 -11.63
CA ARG A 25 -6.27 6.44 -13.10
C ARG A 25 -6.61 7.77 -13.78
N ARG A 26 -7.33 8.65 -13.09
CA ARG A 26 -7.65 10.00 -13.57
C ARG A 26 -6.52 11.02 -13.29
N LYS A 27 -5.38 10.53 -12.81
CA LYS A 27 -4.19 11.34 -12.49
C LYS A 27 -4.44 12.47 -11.48
N VAL A 28 -5.42 12.28 -10.61
CA VAL A 28 -5.71 13.20 -9.49
C VAL A 28 -4.55 13.19 -8.49
N PHE A 29 -3.91 12.04 -8.34
CA PHE A 29 -2.70 11.83 -7.54
C PHE A 29 -1.90 10.67 -8.13
N LYS A 30 -0.65 10.57 -7.75
CA LYS A 30 0.27 9.53 -8.18
C LYS A 30 0.40 8.45 -7.11
N ILE A 31 0.35 7.20 -7.53
CA ILE A 31 0.60 6.06 -6.65
C ILE A 31 2.09 5.76 -6.65
N ILE A 32 2.65 5.64 -5.45
CA ILE A 32 3.98 5.09 -5.21
C ILE A 32 3.80 3.74 -4.53
N LEU A 33 4.39 2.72 -5.12
CA LEU A 33 4.30 1.34 -4.68
C LEU A 33 5.68 0.78 -4.39
N ALA A 34 5.92 0.37 -3.14
CA ALA A 34 7.16 -0.30 -2.79
C ALA A 34 7.19 -1.73 -3.37
N GLU A 35 8.34 -2.15 -3.88
CA GLU A 35 8.54 -3.54 -4.32
C GLU A 35 8.25 -4.55 -3.21
N TYR A 36 8.56 -4.19 -1.95
CA TYR A 36 8.21 -5.01 -0.79
C TYR A 36 6.70 -5.22 -0.68
N VAL A 37 5.90 -4.16 -0.85
CA VAL A 37 4.43 -4.24 -0.84
C VAL A 37 3.90 -5.09 -1.99
N GLN A 38 4.49 -4.96 -3.16
CA GLN A 38 4.13 -5.80 -4.32
C GLN A 38 4.34 -7.28 -4.00
N GLY A 39 5.48 -7.64 -3.41
CA GLY A 39 5.76 -9.00 -2.97
C GLY A 39 4.75 -9.52 -1.94
N GLU A 40 4.41 -8.71 -0.93
CA GLU A 40 3.39 -9.08 0.06
C GLU A 40 2.01 -9.34 -0.57
N VAL A 41 1.60 -8.52 -1.53
CA VAL A 41 0.32 -8.72 -2.24
C VAL A 41 0.33 -10.02 -3.02
N GLU A 42 1.40 -10.31 -3.74
CA GLU A 42 1.55 -11.54 -4.52
C GLU A 42 1.52 -12.77 -3.63
N ASP A 43 2.26 -12.77 -2.52
CA ASP A 43 2.28 -13.86 -1.54
C ASP A 43 0.90 -14.08 -0.90
N ASN A 44 0.24 -13.03 -0.48
CA ASN A 44 -1.11 -13.11 0.09
C ASN A 44 -2.13 -13.65 -0.92
N LEU A 45 -2.05 -13.25 -2.17
CA LEU A 45 -2.95 -13.77 -3.22
C LEU A 45 -2.71 -15.26 -3.46
N LEU A 46 -1.46 -15.70 -3.50
CA LEU A 46 -1.12 -17.11 -3.68
C LEU A 46 -1.63 -17.96 -2.51
N GLU A 47 -1.44 -17.52 -1.27
CA GLU A 47 -1.94 -18.23 -0.08
C GLU A 47 -3.47 -18.29 -0.04
N LEU A 48 -4.14 -17.16 -0.25
CA LEU A 48 -5.60 -17.06 -0.19
C LEU A 48 -6.29 -17.91 -1.26
N LEU A 49 -5.69 -18.00 -2.43
CA LEU A 49 -6.30 -18.61 -3.61
C LEU A 49 -5.77 -20.02 -3.92
N ALA A 50 -4.80 -20.52 -3.15
CA ALA A 50 -4.22 -21.85 -3.33
C ALA A 50 -5.26 -22.98 -3.45
N PRO A 51 -6.39 -22.98 -2.70
CA PRO A 51 -7.42 -24.02 -2.84
C PRO A 51 -8.19 -23.98 -4.17
N ASN A 52 -8.13 -22.89 -4.91
CA ASN A 52 -8.85 -22.72 -6.18
C ASN A 52 -7.93 -22.15 -7.28
N PRO A 53 -7.23 -23.04 -8.05
CA PRO A 53 -6.27 -22.60 -9.07
C PRO A 53 -6.87 -21.74 -10.18
N ARG A 54 -8.13 -21.97 -10.55
CA ARG A 54 -8.81 -21.14 -11.57
C ARG A 54 -9.01 -19.71 -11.08
N LEU A 55 -9.54 -19.56 -9.88
CA LEU A 55 -9.74 -18.26 -9.25
C LEU A 55 -8.39 -17.53 -9.02
N ALA A 56 -7.34 -18.29 -8.66
CA ALA A 56 -5.99 -17.76 -8.52
C ALA A 56 -5.51 -17.12 -9.82
N ASN A 57 -5.62 -17.82 -10.94
CA ASN A 57 -5.20 -17.29 -12.23
C ASN A 57 -6.01 -16.06 -12.66
N GLU A 58 -7.32 -16.08 -12.48
CA GLU A 58 -8.19 -14.94 -12.78
C GLU A 58 -7.82 -13.71 -11.94
N THR A 59 -7.56 -13.89 -10.65
CA THR A 59 -7.22 -12.81 -9.72
C THR A 59 -5.81 -12.25 -9.98
N ILE A 60 -4.83 -13.11 -10.25
CA ILE A 60 -3.47 -12.68 -10.62
C ILE A 60 -3.49 -11.89 -11.92
N ASN A 61 -4.26 -12.32 -12.90
CA ASN A 61 -4.43 -11.58 -14.15
C ASN A 61 -5.11 -10.21 -13.92
N ALA A 62 -6.12 -10.15 -13.06
CA ALA A 62 -6.78 -8.90 -12.67
C ALA A 62 -5.80 -7.95 -11.95
N TYR A 63 -4.96 -8.48 -11.07
CA TYR A 63 -3.92 -7.72 -10.37
C TYR A 63 -2.88 -7.16 -11.34
N SER A 64 -2.37 -7.98 -12.25
CA SER A 64 -1.42 -7.54 -13.28
C SER A 64 -2.01 -6.47 -14.18
N THR A 65 -3.27 -6.59 -14.55
CA THR A 65 -4.00 -5.59 -15.33
C THR A 65 -4.15 -4.29 -14.56
N LEU A 66 -4.50 -4.39 -13.26
CA LEU A 66 -4.61 -3.24 -12.37
C LEU A 66 -3.29 -2.47 -12.29
N LEU A 67 -2.16 -3.14 -12.07
CA LEU A 67 -0.84 -2.50 -12.01
C LEU A 67 -0.51 -1.75 -13.31
N ARG A 68 -0.80 -2.33 -14.47
CA ARG A 68 -0.59 -1.65 -15.76
C ARG A 68 -1.45 -0.40 -15.90
N LEU A 69 -2.68 -0.43 -15.40
CA LEU A 69 -3.60 0.71 -15.47
C LEU A 69 -3.26 1.83 -14.48
N LEU A 70 -2.68 1.49 -13.34
CA LEU A 70 -2.30 2.45 -12.30
C LEU A 70 -1.00 3.17 -12.64
N GLU A 71 -0.12 2.54 -13.41
CA GLU A 71 1.23 3.05 -13.74
C GLU A 71 1.95 3.60 -12.50
N PRO A 72 2.09 2.80 -11.40
CA PRO A 72 2.69 3.30 -10.18
C PRO A 72 4.19 3.56 -10.36
N GLU A 73 4.72 4.49 -9.59
CA GLU A 73 6.15 4.60 -9.39
C GLU A 73 6.60 3.52 -8.39
N PHE A 74 7.55 2.68 -8.79
CA PHE A 74 8.08 1.64 -7.93
C PHE A 74 9.27 2.13 -7.12
N ILE A 75 9.28 1.81 -5.83
CA ILE A 75 10.41 2.05 -4.94
C ILE A 75 11.11 0.71 -4.66
N PRO A 76 12.44 0.63 -4.90
CA PRO A 76 13.18 -0.60 -4.70
C PRO A 76 13.14 -1.09 -3.25
N LEU A 77 13.38 -2.38 -3.07
CA LEU A 77 13.52 -2.99 -1.74
C LEU A 77 14.55 -2.22 -0.90
N PRO A 78 14.24 -1.93 0.36
CA PRO A 78 15.22 -1.35 1.27
C PRO A 78 16.35 -2.35 1.54
N THR A 79 17.55 -1.85 1.76
CA THR A 79 18.68 -2.67 2.18
C THR A 79 18.48 -3.16 3.62
N LYS A 80 19.18 -4.23 3.99
CA LYS A 80 19.17 -4.72 5.37
C LYS A 80 19.63 -3.61 6.35
N GLN A 81 20.64 -2.84 6.00
CA GLN A 81 21.11 -1.73 6.83
C GLN A 81 20.04 -0.65 7.05
N GLU A 82 19.27 -0.32 6.01
CA GLU A 82 18.18 0.65 6.12
C GLU A 82 17.07 0.13 7.04
N VAL A 83 16.73 -1.15 6.92
CA VAL A 83 15.75 -1.79 7.81
C VAL A 83 16.26 -1.82 9.25
N ASP A 84 17.48 -2.28 9.49
CA ASP A 84 18.07 -2.37 10.83
C ASP A 84 18.17 -1.00 11.50
N ARG A 85 18.50 0.04 10.76
CA ARG A 85 18.61 1.42 11.25
C ARG A 85 17.27 2.00 11.70
N HIS A 86 16.14 1.55 11.12
CA HIS A 86 14.81 2.10 11.35
C HIS A 86 13.87 1.16 12.11
N CYS A 87 14.36 0.00 12.56
CA CYS A 87 13.54 -1.02 13.22
C CYS A 87 12.89 -0.55 14.55
N HIS A 88 13.39 0.52 15.15
CA HIS A 88 12.85 1.11 16.38
C HIS A 88 11.62 2.01 16.14
N LEU A 89 11.33 2.38 14.90
CA LEU A 89 10.27 3.33 14.57
C LEU A 89 8.86 2.72 14.63
N ILE A 90 8.76 1.42 14.40
CA ILE A 90 7.51 0.68 14.41
C ILE A 90 7.68 -0.66 15.12
N ARG A 91 6.67 -1.04 15.91
CA ARG A 91 6.74 -2.24 16.74
C ARG A 91 6.77 -3.54 15.91
N HIS A 92 5.97 -3.62 14.86
CA HIS A 92 5.90 -4.78 13.97
C HIS A 92 7.04 -4.76 12.97
N GLN A 93 7.96 -5.69 13.11
CA GLN A 93 9.18 -5.71 12.29
C GLN A 93 8.92 -5.97 10.80
N ALA A 94 7.88 -6.73 10.47
CA ALA A 94 7.46 -6.95 9.09
C ALA A 94 7.02 -5.68 8.36
N ASP A 95 6.61 -4.63 9.10
CA ASP A 95 6.16 -3.36 8.53
C ASP A 95 7.30 -2.34 8.36
N VAL A 96 8.49 -2.62 8.90
CA VAL A 96 9.66 -1.73 8.77
C VAL A 96 10.02 -1.47 7.31
N PRO A 97 10.06 -2.47 6.40
CA PRO A 97 10.36 -2.23 5.00
C PRO A 97 9.37 -1.29 4.30
N VAL A 98 8.08 -1.39 4.63
CA VAL A 98 7.04 -0.48 4.10
C VAL A 98 7.29 0.95 4.56
N LEU A 99 7.57 1.12 5.85
CA LEU A 99 7.84 2.42 6.45
C LEU A 99 9.09 3.07 5.86
N VAL A 100 10.18 2.32 5.74
CA VAL A 100 11.44 2.78 5.15
C VAL A 100 11.24 3.19 3.69
N SER A 101 10.50 2.40 2.91
CA SER A 101 10.19 2.70 1.52
C SER A 101 9.41 4.02 1.39
N ALA A 102 8.42 4.25 2.26
CA ALA A 102 7.66 5.49 2.27
C ALA A 102 8.54 6.70 2.62
N MET A 103 9.44 6.55 3.58
CA MET A 103 10.39 7.61 3.97
C MET A 103 11.37 7.93 2.84
N LYS A 104 11.92 6.91 2.18
CA LYS A 104 12.84 7.08 1.03
C LYS A 104 12.18 7.75 -0.16
N ALA A 105 10.94 7.41 -0.43
CA ALA A 105 10.16 7.98 -1.53
C ALA A 105 9.72 9.41 -1.25
N ALA A 106 9.90 9.93 -0.03
CA ALA A 106 9.42 11.24 0.40
C ALA A 106 7.94 11.45 0.02
N THR A 107 7.10 10.44 0.29
CA THR A 107 5.68 10.47 -0.04
C THR A 107 4.93 11.53 0.75
N ASP A 108 3.92 12.16 0.14
CA ASP A 108 3.03 13.09 0.87
C ASP A 108 2.15 12.32 1.88
N TRP A 109 1.73 11.09 1.50
CA TRP A 109 0.81 10.28 2.29
C TRP A 109 1.23 8.81 2.27
N LEU A 110 1.18 8.15 3.42
CA LEU A 110 1.22 6.69 3.51
C LEU A 110 -0.20 6.17 3.78
N LEU A 111 -0.75 5.43 2.83
CA LEU A 111 -2.09 4.84 2.96
C LEU A 111 -2.00 3.42 3.48
N THR A 112 -2.75 3.14 4.53
CA THR A 112 -2.81 1.80 5.16
C THR A 112 -4.22 1.50 5.67
N THR A 113 -4.59 0.24 5.65
CA THR A 113 -5.77 -0.29 6.35
C THR A 113 -5.41 -0.80 7.75
N ASN A 114 -4.12 -0.92 8.06
CA ASN A 114 -3.59 -1.47 9.31
C ASN A 114 -3.22 -0.39 10.32
N THR A 115 -4.23 0.26 10.88
CA THR A 115 -4.05 1.32 11.90
C THR A 115 -3.54 0.81 13.25
N ARG A 116 -3.56 -0.51 13.47
CA ARG A 116 -3.02 -1.14 14.69
C ARG A 116 -1.51 -1.15 14.70
N HIS A 117 -0.86 -1.26 13.54
CA HIS A 117 0.59 -1.23 13.39
C HIS A 117 1.09 0.18 13.05
N PHE A 118 0.48 0.82 12.06
CA PHE A 118 0.79 2.19 11.64
C PHE A 118 0.01 3.20 12.48
N THR A 119 0.48 3.39 13.71
CA THR A 119 -0.20 4.22 14.73
C THR A 119 0.13 5.71 14.55
N LYS A 120 -0.60 6.56 15.27
CA LYS A 120 -0.29 8.00 15.38
C LYS A 120 1.12 8.27 15.90
N GLN A 121 1.64 7.42 16.78
CA GLN A 121 3.01 7.55 17.28
C GLN A 121 4.04 7.27 16.18
N VAL A 122 3.80 6.28 15.33
CA VAL A 122 4.64 6.01 14.16
C VAL A 122 4.64 7.21 13.21
N ALA A 123 3.47 7.77 12.94
CA ALA A 123 3.36 8.98 12.11
C ALA A 123 4.16 10.16 12.70
N LEU A 124 4.08 10.39 14.00
CA LEU A 124 4.84 11.45 14.67
C LEU A 124 6.36 11.24 14.59
N ARG A 125 6.82 10.00 14.83
CA ARG A 125 8.26 9.66 14.78
C ARG A 125 8.87 9.78 13.40
N THR A 126 8.08 9.51 12.36
CA THR A 126 8.54 9.49 10.96
C THR A 126 8.21 10.76 10.20
N GLN A 127 7.35 11.62 10.75
CA GLN A 127 6.77 12.80 10.11
C GLN A 127 5.97 12.45 8.83
N LEU A 128 5.58 11.20 8.66
CA LEU A 128 4.70 10.77 7.59
C LEU A 128 3.25 11.06 7.93
N LYS A 129 2.48 11.46 6.94
CA LYS A 129 1.02 11.51 7.04
C LYS A 129 0.47 10.10 6.77
N ILE A 130 0.17 9.37 7.83
CA ILE A 130 -0.35 8.01 7.75
C ILE A 130 -1.87 8.06 7.93
N VAL A 131 -2.60 7.61 6.92
CA VAL A 131 -4.08 7.69 6.89
C VAL A 131 -4.68 6.44 6.26
N THR A 132 -5.94 6.21 6.57
CA THR A 132 -6.74 5.20 5.87
C THR A 132 -7.21 5.72 4.50
N PRO A 133 -7.62 4.83 3.57
CA PRO A 133 -8.25 5.25 2.33
C PRO A 133 -9.45 6.18 2.52
N GLN A 134 -10.29 5.94 3.54
CA GLN A 134 -11.44 6.79 3.85
C GLN A 134 -11.02 8.20 4.26
N GLU A 135 -10.04 8.31 5.16
CA GLU A 135 -9.50 9.59 5.62
C GLU A 135 -8.87 10.37 4.46
N PHE A 136 -8.13 9.69 3.60
CA PHE A 136 -7.54 10.30 2.40
C PHE A 136 -8.63 10.83 1.45
N MET A 137 -9.65 10.02 1.16
CA MET A 137 -10.76 10.43 0.29
C MET A 137 -11.51 11.65 0.83
N THR A 138 -11.64 11.75 2.16
CA THR A 138 -12.23 12.93 2.80
C THR A 138 -11.33 14.15 2.63
N SER A 139 -10.02 13.98 2.80
CA SER A 139 -9.04 15.06 2.68
C SER A 139 -9.00 15.67 1.27
N ILE A 140 -9.04 14.85 0.23
CA ILE A 140 -9.02 15.36 -1.16
C ILE A 140 -10.33 16.05 -1.57
N ARG A 141 -11.47 15.71 -0.95
CA ARG A 141 -12.73 16.43 -1.17
C ARG A 141 -12.69 17.87 -0.66
N VAL A 142 -11.94 18.11 0.40
CA VAL A 142 -11.79 19.45 1.00
C VAL A 142 -10.88 20.34 0.15
N LEU A 143 -9.96 19.75 -0.62
CA LEU A 143 -9.01 20.46 -1.46
C LEU A 143 -9.56 20.76 -2.87
N GLY A 144 -10.66 20.19 -3.22
CA GLY A 144 -11.37 20.42 -4.50
C GLY A 144 -12.57 21.32 -4.32
#